data_60fa3d734c87ed3fad5a28ab56e91653
#
_entry.id   60fa3d734c87ed3fad5a28ab56e91653
#
_cell.length_a   1.000
_cell.length_b   1.000
_cell.length_c   1.000
_cell.angle_alpha   90.00
_cell.angle_beta   90.00
_cell.angle_gamma   90.00
#
_symmetry.space_group_name_H-M   'P 1'
#
loop_
_entity.id
_entity.type
_entity.pdbx_description
1 polymer ?
#
loop_
_entity_poly.entity_id
_entity_poly.type
_entity_poly.pdbx_seq_one_letter_code
_entity_poly.pdbx_strand_id
1 'polypeptide(L)'
;HEAVQAARRDGARYALLYVDLDQFKLVNDTCGHPAGDRLIRDITGLLQTRVRASDTIARLGGDEFGVLLENCALEQASLIAENVRQAVRDYRFVWGSASLSVGASIGVVEIGAETESAASVLSAADIACYSAKDHGRNRIHLYDGGGTATRHREMHWVAQVTRAVDEGRLELCFQTIRAIGVPRVSQPFSELTVRLRDDTGAIVPPNGVWALARSGSTWMNW
;
A
#
# COMPACT_ATOMS: atom_id res chain seq x y z
N HIS A 1 8.32 9.02 -11.37
CA HIS A 1 8.15 10.22 -12.23
C HIS A 1 8.69 9.97 -13.64
N GLU A 2 9.90 9.41 -13.77
CA GLU A 2 10.56 9.16 -15.06
C GLU A 2 9.70 8.29 -15.99
N ALA A 3 9.13 7.19 -15.49
CA ALA A 3 8.27 6.31 -16.29
C ALA A 3 7.04 7.05 -16.87
N VAL A 4 6.38 7.91 -16.08
CA VAL A 4 5.24 8.72 -16.56
C VAL A 4 5.69 9.73 -17.62
N GLN A 5 6.84 10.35 -17.42
CA GLN A 5 7.40 11.28 -18.40
C GLN A 5 7.81 10.58 -19.72
N ALA A 6 8.44 9.40 -19.61
CA ALA A 6 8.82 8.61 -20.79
C ALA A 6 7.58 8.10 -21.54
N ALA A 7 6.56 7.62 -20.82
CA ALA A 7 5.30 7.19 -21.42
C ALA A 7 4.63 8.31 -22.22
N ARG A 8 4.62 9.54 -21.67
CA ARG A 8 4.06 10.72 -22.37
C ARG A 8 4.87 11.17 -23.56
N ARG A 9 6.21 11.15 -23.45
CA ARG A 9 7.11 11.64 -24.50
C ARG A 9 7.25 10.66 -25.67
N ASP A 10 7.45 9.40 -25.34
CA ASP A 10 7.91 8.38 -26.28
C ASP A 10 6.82 7.33 -26.60
N GLY A 11 5.65 7.41 -25.94
CA GLY A 11 4.60 6.40 -26.04
C GLY A 11 4.98 5.06 -25.42
N ALA A 12 6.04 5.02 -24.59
CA ALA A 12 6.46 3.81 -23.89
C ALA A 12 5.38 3.36 -22.92
N ARG A 13 5.22 2.05 -22.77
CA ARG A 13 4.25 1.45 -21.84
C ARG A 13 4.97 0.90 -20.62
N TYR A 14 4.46 1.23 -19.46
CA TYR A 14 4.91 0.68 -18.18
C TYR A 14 3.71 0.13 -17.44
N ALA A 15 3.96 -0.71 -16.44
CA ALA A 15 2.93 -1.11 -15.51
C ALA A 15 3.46 -1.05 -14.08
N LEU A 16 2.60 -0.66 -13.15
CA LEU A 16 2.88 -0.70 -11.72
C LEU A 16 2.08 -1.84 -11.09
N LEU A 17 2.78 -2.72 -10.39
CA LEU A 17 2.18 -3.67 -9.46
C LEU A 17 2.33 -3.11 -8.04
N TYR A 18 1.21 -2.95 -7.35
CA TYR A 18 1.18 -2.68 -5.92
C TYR A 18 0.90 -4.00 -5.20
N VAL A 19 1.87 -4.49 -4.46
CA VAL A 19 1.84 -5.80 -3.82
C VAL A 19 1.75 -5.62 -2.31
N ASP A 20 0.78 -6.26 -1.68
CA ASP A 20 0.60 -6.26 -0.24
C ASP A 20 0.55 -7.70 0.27
N LEU A 21 1.33 -8.01 1.30
CA LEU A 21 1.40 -9.37 1.86
C LEU A 21 0.22 -9.62 2.80
N ASP A 22 -0.64 -10.52 2.41
CA ASP A 22 -1.79 -10.90 3.21
C ASP A 22 -1.36 -11.54 4.53
N GLN A 23 -1.98 -11.09 5.62
CA GLN A 23 -1.76 -11.64 6.98
C GLN A 23 -0.32 -11.46 7.52
N PHE A 24 0.47 -10.53 7.00
CA PHE A 24 1.82 -10.25 7.51
C PHE A 24 1.82 -9.93 9.01
N LYS A 25 0.80 -9.20 9.48
CA LYS A 25 0.62 -8.91 10.90
C LYS A 25 0.55 -10.20 11.75
N LEU A 26 -0.12 -11.24 11.26
CA LEU A 26 -0.20 -12.52 11.98
C LEU A 26 1.19 -13.14 12.18
N VAL A 27 2.10 -13.01 11.19
CA VAL A 27 3.48 -13.46 11.32
C VAL A 27 4.21 -12.70 12.43
N ASN A 28 4.06 -11.37 12.48
CA ASN A 28 4.63 -10.55 13.54
C ASN A 28 4.05 -10.89 14.93
N ASP A 29 2.74 -11.05 15.02
CA ASP A 29 2.05 -11.33 16.28
C ASP A 29 2.39 -12.75 16.80
N THR A 30 2.63 -13.72 15.91
CA THR A 30 2.92 -15.11 16.28
C THR A 30 4.41 -15.37 16.51
N CYS A 31 5.28 -14.80 15.66
CA CYS A 31 6.72 -15.12 15.64
C CYS A 31 7.61 -13.93 16.04
N GLY A 32 7.03 -12.75 16.26
CA GLY A 32 7.74 -11.51 16.59
C GLY A 32 8.27 -10.75 15.37
N HIS A 33 8.59 -9.47 15.56
CA HIS A 33 9.09 -8.57 14.51
C HIS A 33 10.35 -9.09 13.77
N PRO A 34 11.32 -9.75 14.43
CA PRO A 34 12.47 -10.31 13.71
C PRO A 34 12.09 -11.34 12.66
N ALA A 35 11.01 -12.11 12.88
CA ALA A 35 10.48 -13.06 11.90
C ALA A 35 9.85 -12.32 10.71
N GLY A 36 9.06 -11.27 10.97
CA GLY A 36 8.51 -10.42 9.91
C GLY A 36 9.60 -9.77 9.06
N ASP A 37 10.66 -9.24 9.67
CA ASP A 37 11.79 -8.66 8.94
C ASP A 37 12.53 -9.70 8.08
N ARG A 38 12.59 -10.93 8.53
CA ARG A 38 13.16 -12.03 7.74
C ARG A 38 12.24 -12.37 6.58
N LEU A 39 10.92 -12.49 6.81
CA LEU A 39 9.94 -12.75 5.75
C LEU A 39 10.00 -11.68 4.67
N ILE A 40 10.06 -10.39 5.04
CA ILE A 40 10.18 -9.27 4.07
C ILE A 40 11.43 -9.44 3.19
N ARG A 41 12.58 -9.80 3.78
CA ARG A 41 13.81 -10.04 3.00
C ARG A 41 13.69 -11.23 2.06
N ASP A 42 13.09 -12.31 2.53
CA ASP A 42 12.91 -13.52 1.72
C ASP A 42 11.94 -13.25 0.55
N ILE A 43 10.83 -12.54 0.80
CA ILE A 43 9.88 -12.11 -0.24
C ILE A 43 10.54 -11.14 -1.22
N THR A 44 11.36 -10.18 -0.75
CA THR A 44 12.09 -9.28 -1.65
C THR A 44 12.97 -10.09 -2.62
N GLY A 45 13.73 -11.05 -2.11
CA GLY A 45 14.54 -11.95 -2.95
C GLY A 45 13.68 -12.76 -3.93
N LEU A 46 12.52 -13.24 -3.48
CA LEU A 46 11.58 -13.97 -4.32
C LEU A 46 11.05 -13.10 -5.46
N LEU A 47 10.63 -11.86 -5.18
CA LEU A 47 10.17 -10.89 -6.18
C LEU A 47 11.26 -10.64 -7.23
N GLN A 48 12.51 -10.44 -6.81
CA GLN A 48 13.64 -10.23 -7.71
C GLN A 48 13.85 -11.37 -8.71
N THR A 49 13.47 -12.61 -8.35
CA THR A 49 13.55 -13.76 -9.28
C THR A 49 12.40 -13.81 -10.28
N ARG A 50 11.37 -13.01 -10.14
CA ARG A 50 10.14 -13.02 -10.94
C ARG A 50 10.03 -11.86 -11.92
N VAL A 51 10.93 -10.91 -11.84
CA VAL A 51 10.99 -9.74 -12.71
C VAL A 51 12.34 -9.64 -13.41
N ARG A 52 12.43 -8.79 -14.41
CA ARG A 52 13.66 -8.59 -15.19
C ARG A 52 14.63 -7.66 -14.45
N ALA A 53 15.90 -7.68 -14.83
CA ALA A 53 16.89 -6.74 -14.29
C ALA A 53 16.59 -5.26 -14.63
N SER A 54 15.81 -5.00 -15.69
CA SER A 54 15.33 -3.66 -16.04
C SER A 54 14.17 -3.18 -15.17
N ASP A 55 13.44 -4.11 -14.54
CA ASP A 55 12.29 -3.74 -13.72
C ASP A 55 12.76 -3.26 -12.32
N THR A 56 11.99 -2.36 -11.74
CA THR A 56 12.32 -1.79 -10.43
C THR A 56 11.42 -2.35 -9.35
N ILE A 57 12.02 -2.81 -8.25
CA ILE A 57 11.30 -3.22 -7.04
C ILE A 57 11.62 -2.24 -5.92
N ALA A 58 10.61 -1.76 -5.22
CA ALA A 58 10.74 -0.92 -4.05
C ALA A 58 9.82 -1.40 -2.93
N ARG A 59 10.31 -1.36 -1.69
CA ARG A 59 9.44 -1.49 -0.52
C ARG A 59 8.83 -0.12 -0.22
N LEU A 60 7.51 -0.03 -0.22
CA LEU A 60 6.78 1.23 -0.01
C LEU A 60 6.56 1.51 1.48
N GLY A 61 6.39 0.47 2.27
CA GLY A 61 6.24 0.55 3.73
C GLY A 61 5.75 -0.78 4.29
N GLY A 62 6.01 -1.09 5.54
CA GLY A 62 5.49 -2.29 6.20
C GLY A 62 5.64 -3.56 5.37
N ASP A 63 4.53 -4.08 4.88
CA ASP A 63 4.35 -5.28 4.05
C ASP A 63 4.02 -4.96 2.58
N GLU A 64 4.19 -3.70 2.16
CA GLU A 64 3.83 -3.21 0.85
C GLU A 64 5.04 -3.05 -0.06
N PHE A 65 4.92 -3.50 -1.31
CA PHE A 65 5.94 -3.38 -2.35
C PHE A 65 5.36 -2.77 -3.62
N GLY A 66 6.18 -1.99 -4.31
CA GLY A 66 5.92 -1.52 -5.66
C GLY A 66 6.84 -2.23 -6.64
N VAL A 67 6.30 -2.74 -7.74
CA VAL A 67 7.07 -3.28 -8.86
C VAL A 67 6.74 -2.51 -10.11
N LEU A 68 7.71 -1.77 -10.64
CA LEU A 68 7.58 -1.04 -11.89
C LEU A 68 8.15 -1.89 -13.02
N LEU A 69 7.29 -2.27 -13.94
CA LEU A 69 7.64 -3.06 -15.14
C LEU A 69 7.86 -2.12 -16.32
N GLU A 70 9.02 -2.21 -16.95
CA GLU A 70 9.39 -1.42 -18.11
C GLU A 70 8.98 -2.10 -19.42
N ASN A 71 8.56 -1.30 -20.41
CA ASN A 71 8.12 -1.79 -21.73
C ASN A 71 7.16 -2.98 -21.60
N CYS A 72 6.12 -2.82 -20.76
CA CYS A 72 5.21 -3.87 -20.39
C CYS A 72 3.76 -3.41 -20.56
N ALA A 73 3.04 -4.08 -21.44
CA ALA A 73 1.61 -3.88 -21.63
C ALA A 73 0.82 -4.56 -20.49
N LEU A 74 -0.43 -4.12 -20.28
CA LEU A 74 -1.28 -4.57 -19.16
C LEU A 74 -1.47 -6.10 -19.12
N GLU A 75 -1.63 -6.73 -20.29
CA GLU A 75 -1.81 -8.18 -20.38
C GLU A 75 -0.58 -8.94 -19.89
N GLN A 76 0.62 -8.47 -20.25
CA GLN A 76 1.86 -9.06 -19.80
C GLN A 76 2.12 -8.77 -18.31
N ALA A 77 1.80 -7.56 -17.85
CA ALA A 77 1.88 -7.19 -16.44
C ALA A 77 0.98 -8.07 -15.58
N SER A 78 -0.22 -8.40 -16.07
CA SER A 78 -1.16 -9.32 -15.41
C SER A 78 -0.56 -10.72 -15.25
N LEU A 79 0.11 -11.26 -16.26
CA LEU A 79 0.79 -12.56 -16.18
C LEU A 79 1.96 -12.54 -15.17
N ILE A 80 2.74 -11.46 -15.16
CA ILE A 80 3.84 -11.29 -14.20
C ILE A 80 3.27 -11.17 -12.78
N ALA A 81 2.22 -10.40 -12.59
CA ALA A 81 1.55 -10.26 -11.30
C ALA A 81 1.02 -11.60 -10.77
N GLU A 82 0.42 -12.42 -11.65
CA GLU A 82 -0.06 -13.76 -11.27
C GLU A 82 1.11 -14.70 -10.91
N ASN A 83 2.22 -14.64 -11.64
CA ASN A 83 3.44 -15.39 -11.31
C ASN A 83 4.02 -14.97 -9.96
N VAL A 84 4.03 -13.67 -9.66
CA VAL A 84 4.44 -13.12 -8.37
C VAL A 84 3.52 -13.64 -7.26
N ARG A 85 2.21 -13.49 -7.43
CA ARG A 85 1.20 -13.96 -6.47
C ARG A 85 1.36 -15.45 -6.16
N GLN A 86 1.49 -16.27 -7.20
CA GLN A 86 1.66 -17.70 -7.04
C GLN A 86 2.96 -18.05 -6.31
N ALA A 87 4.07 -17.38 -6.64
CA ALA A 87 5.34 -17.58 -5.98
C ALA A 87 5.29 -17.25 -4.48
N VAL A 88 4.62 -16.13 -4.11
CA VAL A 88 4.42 -15.77 -2.71
C VAL A 88 3.55 -16.80 -1.99
N ARG A 89 2.46 -17.26 -2.59
CA ARG A 89 1.57 -18.29 -2.04
C ARG A 89 2.28 -19.61 -1.80
N ASP A 90 3.15 -20.00 -2.72
CA ASP A 90 3.88 -21.29 -2.67
C ASP A 90 5.08 -21.21 -1.72
N TYR A 91 5.49 -20.00 -1.33
CA TYR A 91 6.60 -19.83 -0.41
C TYR A 91 6.21 -20.29 1.00
N ARG A 92 7.04 -21.16 1.57
CA ARG A 92 6.89 -21.68 2.94
C ARG A 92 7.90 -20.98 3.84
N PHE A 93 7.40 -20.09 4.68
CA PHE A 93 8.20 -19.41 5.68
C PHE A 93 8.36 -20.30 6.90
N VAL A 94 9.60 -20.66 7.24
CA VAL A 94 9.93 -21.48 8.41
C VAL A 94 10.67 -20.61 9.43
N TRP A 95 10.14 -20.58 10.65
CA TRP A 95 10.73 -19.85 11.76
C TRP A 95 10.66 -20.70 13.04
N GLY A 96 11.83 -21.20 13.51
CA GLY A 96 11.85 -22.18 14.60
C GLY A 96 11.07 -23.44 14.23
N SER A 97 10.08 -23.77 15.03
CA SER A 97 9.16 -24.90 14.79
C SER A 97 7.91 -24.50 13.97
N ALA A 98 7.70 -23.22 13.71
CA ALA A 98 6.53 -22.73 12.97
C ALA A 98 6.78 -22.77 11.45
N SER A 99 5.79 -23.25 10.69
CA SER A 99 5.75 -23.15 9.24
C SER A 99 4.51 -22.39 8.83
N LEU A 100 4.72 -21.23 8.21
CA LEU A 100 3.66 -20.28 7.85
C LEU A 100 3.65 -20.08 6.33
N SER A 101 2.48 -19.75 5.79
CA SER A 101 2.32 -19.30 4.41
C SER A 101 1.59 -17.97 4.41
N VAL A 102 1.99 -17.09 3.51
CA VAL A 102 1.34 -15.79 3.28
C VAL A 102 0.79 -15.76 1.86
N GLY A 103 -0.24 -14.96 1.64
CA GLY A 103 -0.72 -14.62 0.32
C GLY A 103 -0.18 -13.27 -0.13
N ALA A 104 -0.52 -12.87 -1.34
CA ALA A 104 -0.32 -11.51 -1.83
C ALA A 104 -1.57 -11.01 -2.54
N SER A 105 -2.02 -9.83 -2.17
CA SER A 105 -3.03 -9.07 -2.89
C SER A 105 -2.33 -8.04 -3.77
N ILE A 106 -2.63 -8.02 -5.07
CA ILE A 106 -1.86 -7.25 -6.05
C ILE A 106 -2.79 -6.38 -6.88
N GLY A 107 -2.57 -5.08 -6.85
CA GLY A 107 -3.16 -4.12 -7.78
C GLY A 107 -2.25 -3.90 -8.98
N VAL A 108 -2.80 -3.90 -10.19
CA VAL A 108 -2.06 -3.69 -11.44
C VAL A 108 -2.61 -2.50 -12.18
N VAL A 109 -1.73 -1.56 -12.54
CA VAL A 109 -2.08 -0.32 -13.26
C VAL A 109 -1.16 -0.15 -14.46
N GLU A 110 -1.72 0.15 -15.62
CA GLU A 110 -0.97 0.55 -16.79
C GLU A 110 -0.56 2.03 -16.69
N ILE A 111 0.65 2.33 -17.15
CA ILE A 111 1.18 3.68 -17.28
C ILE A 111 1.42 3.92 -18.77
N GLY A 112 0.64 4.82 -19.34
CA GLY A 112 0.69 5.18 -20.76
C GLY A 112 0.73 6.69 -20.98
N ALA A 113 0.55 7.12 -22.22
CA ALA A 113 0.60 8.53 -22.61
C ALA A 113 -0.42 9.42 -21.86
N GLU A 114 -1.59 8.88 -21.55
CA GLU A 114 -2.69 9.59 -20.89
C GLU A 114 -2.56 9.62 -19.34
N THR A 115 -1.50 9.03 -18.80
CA THR A 115 -1.30 8.99 -17.35
C THR A 115 -1.01 10.37 -16.78
N GLU A 116 -1.82 10.84 -15.85
CA GLU A 116 -1.72 12.21 -15.32
C GLU A 116 -0.48 12.46 -14.45
N SER A 117 -0.17 11.57 -13.54
CA SER A 117 0.93 11.75 -12.59
C SER A 117 1.34 10.44 -11.92
N ALA A 118 2.54 10.42 -11.33
CA ALA A 118 2.96 9.29 -10.50
C ALA A 118 2.07 9.11 -9.26
N ALA A 119 1.51 10.20 -8.73
CA ALA A 119 0.59 10.14 -7.59
C ALA A 119 -0.74 9.47 -7.97
N SER A 120 -1.28 9.79 -9.17
CA SER A 120 -2.51 9.13 -9.66
C SER A 120 -2.29 7.64 -9.92
N VAL A 121 -1.12 7.25 -10.44
CA VAL A 121 -0.75 5.83 -10.63
C VAL A 121 -0.69 5.07 -9.31
N LEU A 122 -0.01 5.64 -8.30
CA LEU A 122 0.08 5.01 -6.98
C LEU A 122 -1.30 4.87 -6.32
N SER A 123 -2.14 5.92 -6.42
CA SER A 123 -3.51 5.86 -5.91
C SER A 123 -4.35 4.80 -6.62
N ALA A 124 -4.26 4.71 -7.94
CA ALA A 124 -4.97 3.71 -8.74
C ALA A 124 -4.52 2.28 -8.39
N ALA A 125 -3.20 2.07 -8.20
CA ALA A 125 -2.64 0.77 -7.86
C ALA A 125 -3.04 0.33 -6.44
N ASP A 126 -3.06 1.25 -5.47
CA ASP A 126 -3.54 1.00 -4.12
C ASP A 126 -5.05 0.68 -4.10
N ILE A 127 -5.87 1.39 -4.89
CA ILE A 127 -7.31 1.08 -5.07
C ILE A 127 -7.50 -0.33 -5.63
N ALA A 128 -6.73 -0.69 -6.65
CA ALA A 128 -6.80 -2.04 -7.23
C ALA A 128 -6.35 -3.11 -6.23
N CYS A 129 -5.29 -2.87 -5.47
CA CYS A 129 -4.83 -3.78 -4.41
C CYS A 129 -5.88 -3.95 -3.31
N TYR A 130 -6.52 -2.86 -2.90
CA TYR A 130 -7.63 -2.93 -1.95
C TYR A 130 -8.80 -3.77 -2.52
N SER A 131 -9.14 -3.60 -3.79
CA SER A 131 -10.16 -4.43 -4.44
C SER A 131 -9.79 -5.90 -4.43
N ALA A 132 -8.51 -6.23 -4.63
CA ALA A 132 -8.03 -7.61 -4.50
C ALA A 132 -8.23 -8.17 -3.08
N LYS A 133 -7.97 -7.35 -2.04
CA LYS A 133 -8.20 -7.72 -0.63
C LYS A 133 -9.68 -7.92 -0.32
N ASP A 134 -10.54 -7.02 -0.79
CA ASP A 134 -11.99 -7.05 -0.55
C ASP A 134 -12.67 -8.27 -1.20
N HIS A 135 -12.21 -8.66 -2.38
CA HIS A 135 -12.72 -9.84 -3.08
C HIS A 135 -12.17 -11.19 -2.57
N GLY A 136 -11.50 -11.21 -1.41
CA GLY A 136 -11.07 -12.46 -0.74
C GLY A 136 -9.57 -12.69 -0.76
N ARG A 137 -8.75 -11.67 -0.96
CA ARG A 137 -7.28 -11.71 -0.89
C ARG A 137 -6.63 -12.71 -1.84
N ASN A 138 -5.31 -12.78 -1.79
CA ASN A 138 -4.48 -13.70 -2.57
C ASN A 138 -4.88 -13.75 -4.05
N ARG A 139 -4.98 -12.57 -4.67
CA ARG A 139 -5.37 -12.37 -6.07
C ARG A 139 -4.81 -11.11 -6.66
N ILE A 140 -4.89 -11.01 -7.96
CA ILE A 140 -4.64 -9.77 -8.68
C ILE A 140 -5.95 -9.04 -8.97
N HIS A 141 -5.88 -7.70 -9.08
CA HIS A 141 -6.96 -6.88 -9.59
C HIS A 141 -6.37 -5.84 -10.55
N LEU A 142 -6.93 -5.77 -11.76
CA LEU A 142 -6.52 -4.77 -12.75
C LEU A 142 -7.32 -3.49 -12.50
N TYR A 143 -6.65 -2.36 -12.50
CA TYR A 143 -7.33 -1.08 -12.45
C TYR A 143 -7.98 -0.78 -13.80
N ASP A 144 -9.29 -0.69 -13.83
CA ASP A 144 -10.09 -0.52 -15.06
C ASP A 144 -10.44 0.95 -15.35
N GLY A 145 -9.92 1.90 -14.54
CA GLY A 145 -10.27 3.33 -14.67
C GLY A 145 -11.73 3.65 -14.36
N GLY A 146 -12.53 2.64 -14.09
CA GLY A 146 -13.95 2.76 -13.80
C GLY A 146 -14.19 3.28 -12.38
N GLY A 147 -14.93 4.37 -12.23
CA GLY A 147 -15.24 5.03 -10.97
C GLY A 147 -16.02 4.18 -9.94
N THR A 148 -16.30 2.91 -10.21
CA THR A 148 -16.99 2.00 -9.29
C THR A 148 -16.11 1.53 -8.15
N ALA A 149 -14.85 1.14 -8.42
CA ALA A 149 -13.91 0.71 -7.38
C ALA A 149 -13.50 1.89 -6.47
N THR A 150 -13.30 3.06 -7.05
CA THR A 150 -13.02 4.29 -6.29
C THR A 150 -14.23 4.68 -5.42
N ARG A 151 -15.44 4.66 -5.98
CA ARG A 151 -16.67 4.95 -5.23
C ARG A 151 -16.94 3.92 -4.13
N HIS A 152 -16.70 2.63 -4.37
CA HIS A 152 -16.83 1.60 -3.33
C HIS A 152 -15.84 1.82 -2.19
N ARG A 153 -14.59 2.16 -2.50
CA ARG A 153 -13.60 2.48 -1.49
C ARG A 153 -13.98 3.73 -0.69
N GLU A 154 -14.37 4.80 -1.37
CA GLU A 154 -14.84 6.03 -0.71
C GLU A 154 -16.06 5.77 0.17
N MET A 155 -17.07 5.07 -0.32
CA MET A 155 -18.25 4.72 0.48
C MET A 155 -17.93 3.80 1.66
N HIS A 156 -17.05 2.82 1.47
CA HIS A 156 -16.64 1.93 2.54
C HIS A 156 -15.90 2.70 3.65
N TRP A 157 -14.99 3.61 3.27
CA TRP A 157 -14.29 4.46 4.23
C TRP A 157 -15.22 5.47 4.92
N VAL A 158 -16.09 6.11 4.19
CA VAL A 158 -17.09 7.00 4.80
C VAL A 158 -17.91 6.21 5.83
N ALA A 159 -18.36 5.02 5.50
CA ALA A 159 -19.09 4.17 6.42
C ALA A 159 -18.24 3.75 7.64
N GLN A 160 -16.95 3.42 7.45
CA GLN A 160 -16.04 3.07 8.55
C GLN A 160 -15.75 4.27 9.45
N VAL A 161 -15.46 5.44 8.87
CA VAL A 161 -15.20 6.65 9.65
C VAL A 161 -16.45 7.08 10.40
N THR A 162 -17.63 7.08 9.75
CA THR A 162 -18.89 7.41 10.39
C THR A 162 -19.17 6.46 11.58
N ARG A 163 -19.05 5.16 11.34
CA ARG A 163 -19.21 4.17 12.42
C ARG A 163 -18.20 4.37 13.55
N ALA A 164 -16.95 4.68 13.21
CA ALA A 164 -15.91 4.91 14.22
C ALA A 164 -16.15 6.17 15.06
N VAL A 165 -16.75 7.20 14.46
CA VAL A 165 -17.23 8.39 15.20
C VAL A 165 -18.35 8.00 16.14
N ASP A 166 -19.37 7.29 15.66
CA ASP A 166 -20.54 6.87 16.43
C ASP A 166 -20.18 5.93 17.59
N GLU A 167 -19.18 5.06 17.37
CA GLU A 167 -18.68 4.09 18.36
C GLU A 167 -17.56 4.66 19.25
N GLY A 168 -17.17 5.93 19.09
CA GLY A 168 -16.12 6.56 19.88
C GLY A 168 -14.71 5.97 19.66
N ARG A 169 -14.45 5.41 18.48
CA ARG A 169 -13.17 4.76 18.12
C ARG A 169 -12.12 5.72 17.55
N LEU A 170 -12.38 7.03 17.58
CA LEU A 170 -11.41 8.06 17.24
C LEU A 170 -10.66 8.51 18.50
N GLU A 171 -9.34 8.48 18.43
CA GLU A 171 -8.46 8.99 19.47
C GLU A 171 -7.69 10.20 18.99
N LEU A 172 -7.65 11.24 19.83
CA LEU A 172 -6.76 12.38 19.65
C LEU A 172 -5.44 12.07 20.36
N CYS A 173 -4.38 11.98 19.57
CA CYS A 173 -3.02 11.84 20.06
C CYS A 173 -2.28 13.14 19.86
N PHE A 174 -1.46 13.55 20.82
CA PHE A 174 -0.58 14.70 20.67
C PHE A 174 0.88 14.28 20.88
N GLN A 175 1.76 14.88 20.10
CA GLN A 175 3.20 14.71 20.21
C GLN A 175 3.84 16.06 20.43
N THR A 176 4.62 16.18 21.51
CA THR A 176 5.37 17.41 21.77
C THR A 176 6.66 17.44 20.96
N ILE A 177 6.82 18.47 20.15
CA ILE A 177 8.04 18.73 19.37
C ILE A 177 8.93 19.63 20.18
N ARG A 178 10.17 19.18 20.46
CA ARG A 178 11.19 19.97 21.15
C ARG A 178 12.37 20.24 20.23
N ALA A 179 12.85 21.46 20.25
CA ALA A 179 14.08 21.83 19.55
C ALA A 179 15.29 21.13 20.20
N ILE A 180 16.15 20.53 19.39
CA ILE A 180 17.40 19.91 19.82
C ILE A 180 18.52 20.97 19.71
N GLY A 181 19.28 21.21 20.80
CA GLY A 181 20.47 22.05 20.79
C GLY A 181 20.21 23.56 20.95
N VAL A 182 18.98 23.99 21.23
CA VAL A 182 18.68 25.40 21.53
C VAL A 182 18.23 25.53 23.00
N PRO A 183 18.93 26.30 23.84
CA PRO A 183 18.49 26.57 25.20
C PRO A 183 17.23 27.46 25.17
N ARG A 184 16.10 26.94 25.59
CA ARG A 184 14.81 27.59 25.79
C ARG A 184 14.15 28.17 24.54
N VAL A 185 13.45 27.31 23.80
CA VAL A 185 12.27 27.75 23.04
C VAL A 185 11.15 27.95 24.05
N SER A 186 10.62 29.16 24.10
CA SER A 186 9.66 29.61 25.12
C SER A 186 8.28 28.94 25.05
N GLN A 187 7.97 28.19 23.98
CA GLN A 187 6.75 27.38 23.85
C GLN A 187 7.03 26.10 23.08
N PRO A 188 6.72 24.91 23.65
CA PRO A 188 6.74 23.66 22.91
C PRO A 188 5.62 23.64 21.88
N PHE A 189 5.94 23.23 20.66
CA PHE A 189 4.93 22.91 19.66
C PHE A 189 4.37 21.51 19.93
N SER A 190 3.07 21.35 19.76
CA SER A 190 2.43 20.03 19.80
C SER A 190 1.76 19.74 18.49
N GLU A 191 2.04 18.59 17.90
CA GLU A 191 1.31 18.06 16.77
C GLU A 191 0.12 17.27 17.28
N LEU A 192 -1.05 17.55 16.74
CA LEU A 192 -2.29 16.84 17.02
C LEU A 192 -2.57 15.86 15.89
N THR A 193 -2.71 14.57 16.23
CA THR A 193 -3.01 13.53 15.25
C THR A 193 -4.27 12.78 15.66
N VAL A 194 -5.20 12.60 14.73
CA VAL A 194 -6.36 11.73 14.92
C VAL A 194 -5.95 10.29 14.59
N ARG A 195 -6.25 9.36 15.47
CA ARG A 195 -6.05 7.93 15.29
C ARG A 195 -7.40 7.23 15.24
N LEU A 196 -7.54 6.30 14.29
CA LEU A 196 -8.72 5.43 14.19
C LEU A 196 -8.36 4.06 14.76
N ARG A 197 -9.24 3.50 15.61
CA ARG A 197 -9.16 2.08 15.98
C ARG A 197 -10.06 1.26 15.08
N ASP A 198 -9.55 0.13 14.60
CA ASP A 198 -10.36 -0.85 13.87
C ASP A 198 -11.28 -1.64 14.84
N ASP A 199 -12.08 -2.52 14.28
CA ASP A 199 -13.03 -3.35 15.05
C ASP A 199 -12.34 -4.31 16.04
N THR A 200 -11.01 -4.51 15.90
CA THR A 200 -10.18 -5.29 16.84
C THR A 200 -9.53 -4.44 17.93
N GLY A 201 -9.72 -3.11 17.87
CA GLY A 201 -9.09 -2.14 18.78
C GLY A 201 -7.66 -1.74 18.36
N ALA A 202 -7.15 -2.24 17.25
CA ALA A 202 -5.84 -1.86 16.74
C ALA A 202 -5.88 -0.48 16.08
N ILE A 203 -4.78 0.27 16.22
CA ILE A 203 -4.66 1.59 15.58
C ILE A 203 -4.42 1.42 14.07
N VAL A 204 -5.31 2.01 13.27
CA VAL A 204 -5.13 2.09 11.81
C VAL A 204 -4.01 3.09 11.50
N PRO A 205 -2.99 2.71 10.72
CA PRO A 205 -1.90 3.60 10.39
C PRO A 205 -2.38 4.83 9.61
N PRO A 206 -1.70 5.99 9.75
CA PRO A 206 -2.10 7.25 9.13
C PRO A 206 -2.26 7.20 7.61
N ASN A 207 -1.49 6.36 6.94
CA ASN A 207 -1.52 6.18 5.47
C ASN A 207 -2.91 5.74 4.97
N GLY A 208 -3.64 4.96 5.77
CA GLY A 208 -5.02 4.58 5.47
C GLY A 208 -6.03 5.72 5.65
N VAL A 209 -5.78 6.65 6.56
CA VAL A 209 -6.69 7.77 6.90
C VAL A 209 -6.44 9.00 6.03
N TRP A 210 -5.17 9.31 5.69
CA TRP A 210 -4.79 10.54 4.99
C TRP A 210 -4.90 10.46 3.46
N ALA A 211 -4.88 9.27 2.87
CA ALA A 211 -5.12 9.11 1.43
C ALA A 211 -6.52 9.62 1.01
N LEU A 212 -7.45 9.66 1.94
CA LEU A 212 -8.85 10.08 1.72
C LEU A 212 -9.10 11.57 1.93
N ALA A 213 -8.35 12.18 2.83
CA ALA A 213 -8.45 13.61 3.08
C ALA A 213 -7.99 14.45 1.87
N ARG A 214 -7.23 13.86 0.95
CA ARG A 214 -6.74 14.54 -0.26
C ARG A 214 -7.64 14.44 -1.48
N SER A 215 -8.60 13.52 -1.53
CA SER A 215 -9.50 13.36 -2.66
C SER A 215 -10.76 14.22 -2.58
N GLY A 216 -11.06 14.79 -1.42
CA GLY A 216 -12.16 15.74 -1.22
C GLY A 216 -11.65 17.18 -1.25
N SER A 217 -11.84 17.87 -2.36
CA SER A 217 -11.59 19.31 -2.50
C SER A 217 -12.47 20.11 -1.55
N THR A 218 -12.04 20.35 -0.34
CA THR A 218 -12.39 21.54 0.46
C THR A 218 -11.65 21.47 1.79
N TRP A 219 -10.52 22.13 1.90
CA TRP A 219 -9.87 22.37 3.19
C TRP A 219 -9.95 23.84 3.54
N MET A 220 -10.60 24.10 4.66
CA MET A 220 -10.46 25.37 5.34
C MET A 220 -9.00 25.57 5.78
N ASN A 221 -8.42 26.69 5.36
CA ASN A 221 -7.18 27.22 5.93
C ASN A 221 -7.43 27.52 7.42
N TRP A 222 -6.64 26.88 8.28
CA TRP A 222 -6.38 27.32 9.64
C TRP A 222 -4.91 27.73 9.74
#